data_a21dfc2b3bb885f0270a375b5f6fc60e
#
_entry.id   a21dfc2b3bb885f0270a375b5f6fc60e
#
_cell.length_a   1.000
_cell.length_b   1.000
_cell.length_c   1.000
_cell.angle_alpha   90.00
_cell.angle_beta   90.00
_cell.angle_gamma   90.00
#
_symmetry.space_group_name_H-M   'P 1'
#
loop_
_entity.id
_entity.type
_entity.pdbx_description
1 polymer ?
#
loop_
_entity_poly.entity_id
_entity_poly.type
_entity_poly.pdbx_seq_one_letter_code
_entity_poly.pdbx_strand_id
1 'polypeptide(L)'
;MRGYAFIIVAVVASVIIQQPELVNGQARVPAMFVLGDSLVDVGNNNFLVASIARANYFPYGIDLNLRPTGRFSNGMNFIDLLAQLLGISSPPPFADPTTSGNRILGGVNFASAAAGILDESGQNYGDRFTMNRQVLNLGTTLSQLRTMMSPQNLTDYLARSLVILVFGSNDYINNYLMPSLYSSSLRYRPPEFANLLLSQYARQLLTLYSLGLRKIYITGVAPLGCIPNQRATSVGPPGRCVDAVNEILGTFNQGIKSIVDQLNQRLPGAIYVYGNTYGAFGDMLNNPAAFGFSVVDRACCGTALSVLARRAFYGPPIDAYPVNIQQMTLLH
;
A
#
# COMPACT_ATOMS: atom_id res chain seq x y z
N MET A 1 -15.12 -11.07 14.07
CA MET A 1 -14.10 -10.29 13.39
C MET A 1 -12.92 -11.09 12.79
N ARG A 2 -12.88 -12.41 12.91
CA ARG A 2 -11.80 -13.26 12.34
C ARG A 2 -12.05 -13.75 10.90
N GLY A 3 -13.25 -13.59 10.34
CA GLY A 3 -13.63 -14.26 9.08
C GLY A 3 -13.31 -13.52 7.78
N TYR A 4 -13.09 -12.22 7.77
CA TYR A 4 -13.15 -11.40 6.56
C TYR A 4 -11.79 -10.88 6.06
N ALA A 5 -10.80 -10.73 6.96
CA ALA A 5 -9.40 -10.66 6.56
C ALA A 5 -8.99 -11.91 5.75
N PHE A 6 -9.69 -13.02 5.96
CA PHE A 6 -9.50 -14.28 5.23
C PHE A 6 -9.81 -14.19 3.73
N ILE A 7 -10.75 -13.38 3.27
CA ILE A 7 -11.16 -13.42 1.85
C ILE A 7 -10.15 -12.68 0.95
N ILE A 8 -9.73 -11.47 1.30
CA ILE A 8 -8.72 -10.73 0.52
C ILE A 8 -7.36 -11.43 0.62
N VAL A 9 -7.05 -11.93 1.79
CA VAL A 9 -5.81 -12.66 2.04
C VAL A 9 -5.87 -14.10 1.51
N ALA A 10 -7.04 -14.75 1.47
CA ALA A 10 -7.22 -16.06 0.85
C ALA A 10 -7.06 -16.02 -0.67
N VAL A 11 -7.46 -14.95 -1.34
CA VAL A 11 -7.20 -14.76 -2.79
C VAL A 11 -5.70 -14.58 -3.05
N VAL A 12 -4.98 -13.84 -2.22
CA VAL A 12 -3.50 -13.74 -2.30
C VAL A 12 -2.85 -15.09 -1.99
N ALA A 13 -3.34 -15.78 -0.96
CA ALA A 13 -2.83 -17.09 -0.55
C ALA A 13 -3.12 -18.17 -1.60
N SER A 14 -4.31 -18.23 -2.20
CA SER A 14 -4.67 -19.30 -3.15
C SER A 14 -3.89 -19.23 -4.47
N VAL A 15 -3.47 -18.04 -4.91
CA VAL A 15 -2.67 -17.89 -6.15
C VAL A 15 -1.16 -18.12 -5.89
N ILE A 16 -0.68 -17.83 -4.68
CA ILE A 16 0.72 -18.04 -4.30
C ILE A 16 0.97 -19.52 -3.86
N ILE A 17 -0.08 -20.27 -3.50
CA ILE A 17 -0.02 -21.60 -2.88
C ILE A 17 -0.47 -22.70 -3.86
N GLN A 18 -0.12 -22.66 -5.11
CA GLN A 18 -0.26 -23.82 -6.00
C GLN A 18 0.90 -24.83 -5.80
N GLN A 19 1.20 -25.16 -4.54
CA GLN A 19 1.97 -26.36 -4.21
C GLN A 19 1.36 -27.06 -2.98
N PRO A 20 1.02 -28.33 -3.08
CA PRO A 20 0.35 -29.08 -2.03
C PRO A 20 1.37 -29.67 -1.04
N GLU A 21 1.93 -28.86 -0.14
CA GLU A 21 2.56 -29.41 1.07
C GLU A 21 2.36 -28.47 2.25
N LEU A 22 1.22 -28.61 2.90
CA LEU A 22 0.98 -28.14 4.26
C LEU A 22 1.52 -29.20 5.22
N VAL A 23 2.81 -29.12 5.56
CA VAL A 23 3.36 -29.88 6.67
C VAL A 23 4.22 -28.97 7.53
N ASN A 24 3.81 -28.84 8.80
CA ASN A 24 4.61 -28.40 9.94
C ASN A 24 5.20 -26.98 9.91
N GLY A 25 4.46 -25.97 10.38
CA GLY A 25 5.05 -24.79 11.06
C GLY A 25 6.12 -23.96 10.33
N GLN A 26 6.48 -24.33 9.10
CA GLN A 26 7.48 -23.61 8.32
C GLN A 26 6.88 -22.39 7.64
N ALA A 27 7.60 -21.27 7.68
CA ALA A 27 7.29 -20.07 6.95
C ALA A 27 7.13 -20.37 5.44
N ARG A 28 6.03 -19.90 4.83
CA ARG A 28 5.71 -20.15 3.41
C ARG A 28 6.65 -19.42 2.45
N VAL A 29 7.27 -18.36 2.92
CA VAL A 29 8.28 -17.57 2.20
C VAL A 29 9.41 -17.22 3.16
N PRO A 30 10.67 -17.12 2.69
CA PRO A 30 11.79 -16.77 3.55
C PRO A 30 11.74 -15.30 4.01
N ALA A 31 11.18 -14.42 3.17
CA ALA A 31 11.08 -12.99 3.48
C ALA A 31 9.94 -12.33 2.71
N MET A 32 9.50 -11.16 3.22
CA MET A 32 8.57 -10.27 2.56
C MET A 32 9.15 -8.86 2.47
N PHE A 33 9.33 -8.35 1.26
CA PHE A 33 9.74 -6.97 0.98
C PHE A 33 8.53 -6.14 0.58
N VAL A 34 8.30 -5.02 1.26
CA VAL A 34 7.11 -4.20 1.07
C VAL A 34 7.50 -2.84 0.55
N LEU A 35 6.93 -2.44 -0.57
CA LEU A 35 7.04 -1.09 -1.13
C LEU A 35 5.62 -0.54 -1.29
N GLY A 36 5.43 0.75 -0.96
CA GLY A 36 4.09 1.31 -1.05
C GLY A 36 3.96 2.67 -0.38
N ASP A 37 2.73 2.99 -0.07
CA ASP A 37 2.32 4.25 0.55
C ASP A 37 1.83 4.05 2.01
N SER A 38 0.98 4.97 2.49
CA SER A 38 0.42 4.93 3.85
C SER A 38 -0.38 3.67 4.17
N LEU A 39 -0.96 2.99 3.16
CA LEU A 39 -1.76 1.78 3.37
C LEU A 39 -0.94 0.62 3.95
N VAL A 40 0.36 0.64 3.71
CA VAL A 40 1.28 -0.44 4.11
C VAL A 40 2.54 0.06 4.83
N ASP A 41 2.67 1.36 5.10
CA ASP A 41 3.72 1.92 5.96
C ASP A 41 3.57 1.38 7.39
N VAL A 42 4.67 0.90 7.95
CA VAL A 42 4.72 0.37 9.33
C VAL A 42 5.48 1.30 10.29
N GLY A 43 5.78 2.52 9.83
CA GLY A 43 6.41 3.58 10.64
C GLY A 43 7.64 4.25 10.03
N ASN A 44 7.93 4.06 8.74
CA ASN A 44 9.06 4.73 8.08
C ASN A 44 9.00 6.26 8.20
N ASN A 45 7.81 6.85 8.02
CA ASN A 45 7.65 8.30 8.08
C ASN A 45 7.91 8.90 9.47
N ASN A 46 7.92 8.11 10.55
CA ASN A 46 8.30 8.58 11.88
C ASN A 46 9.74 9.09 11.93
N PHE A 47 10.62 8.51 11.09
CA PHE A 47 12.05 8.81 11.02
C PHE A 47 12.39 9.91 9.99
N LEU A 48 11.41 10.38 9.21
CA LEU A 48 11.61 11.44 8.23
C LEU A 48 11.28 12.80 8.86
N VAL A 49 12.31 13.58 9.16
CA VAL A 49 12.19 14.83 9.97
C VAL A 49 11.22 15.82 9.35
N ALA A 50 11.27 16.03 8.04
CA ALA A 50 10.43 16.99 7.32
C ALA A 50 9.10 16.39 6.83
N SER A 51 8.76 15.13 7.17
CA SER A 51 7.45 14.57 6.83
C SER A 51 6.36 15.07 7.77
N ILE A 52 5.25 15.54 7.20
CA ILE A 52 4.01 15.81 7.95
C ILE A 52 2.99 14.68 7.83
N ALA A 53 3.24 13.70 6.95
CA ALA A 53 2.43 12.49 6.81
C ALA A 53 2.91 11.45 7.85
N ARG A 54 2.42 11.55 9.08
CA ARG A 54 2.77 10.67 10.20
C ARG A 54 1.53 10.13 10.88
N ALA A 55 1.65 8.93 11.45
CA ALA A 55 0.61 8.25 12.21
C ALA A 55 1.16 7.73 13.56
N ASN A 56 1.98 8.55 14.23
CA ASN A 56 2.61 8.24 15.52
C ASN A 56 1.91 8.91 16.70
N TYR A 57 0.61 9.16 16.61
CA TYR A 57 -0.24 9.79 17.62
C TYR A 57 -1.64 9.15 17.62
N PHE A 58 -2.36 9.28 18.76
CA PHE A 58 -3.72 8.75 18.86
C PHE A 58 -4.70 9.46 17.92
N PRO A 59 -5.70 8.68 17.39
CA PRO A 59 -6.09 7.32 17.76
C PRO A 59 -5.41 6.23 16.91
N TYR A 60 -4.43 6.54 16.07
CA TYR A 60 -3.65 5.50 15.39
C TYR A 60 -3.07 4.53 16.43
N GLY A 61 -3.13 3.22 16.14
CA GLY A 61 -2.60 2.18 17.02
C GLY A 61 -3.39 1.94 18.32
N ILE A 62 -4.61 2.48 18.44
CA ILE A 62 -5.44 2.29 19.65
C ILE A 62 -5.73 0.81 19.92
N ASP A 63 -5.94 0.00 18.86
CA ASP A 63 -6.16 -1.45 18.95
C ASP A 63 -4.83 -2.25 18.93
N LEU A 64 -3.70 -1.58 18.84
CA LEU A 64 -2.37 -2.16 18.89
C LEU A 64 -1.71 -1.89 20.26
N ASN A 65 -2.39 -2.33 21.34
CA ASN A 65 -1.98 -2.10 22.71
C ASN A 65 -1.74 -0.60 23.04
N LEU A 66 -2.61 0.28 22.51
CA LEU A 66 -2.51 1.74 22.71
C LEU A 66 -1.14 2.30 22.26
N ARG A 67 -0.57 1.77 21.17
CA ARG A 67 0.75 2.19 20.66
C ARG A 67 0.66 2.72 19.24
N PRO A 68 0.70 4.04 19.04
CA PRO A 68 0.85 4.66 17.72
C PRO A 68 2.23 4.31 17.14
N THR A 69 2.26 3.40 16.18
CA THR A 69 3.52 2.87 15.63
C THR A 69 3.97 3.58 14.35
N GLY A 70 3.12 4.42 13.79
CA GLY A 70 3.29 5.01 12.46
C GLY A 70 2.51 4.30 11.35
N ARG A 71 1.76 3.23 11.70
CA ARG A 71 0.76 2.65 10.80
C ARG A 71 -0.44 3.58 10.71
N PHE A 72 -0.90 3.86 9.50
CA PHE A 72 -2.13 4.64 9.26
C PHE A 72 -3.36 3.76 9.51
N SER A 73 -3.45 3.23 10.70
CA SER A 73 -4.48 2.28 11.15
C SER A 73 -4.65 2.38 12.66
N ASN A 74 -5.85 2.04 13.15
CA ASN A 74 -6.08 1.85 14.58
C ASN A 74 -5.39 0.58 15.14
N GLY A 75 -5.01 -0.35 14.27
CA GLY A 75 -4.39 -1.61 14.65
C GLY A 75 -3.40 -2.13 13.60
N MET A 76 -3.48 -3.42 13.32
CA MET A 76 -2.70 -4.05 12.26
C MET A 76 -3.15 -3.56 10.88
N ASN A 77 -2.20 -3.39 9.96
CA ASN A 77 -2.49 -3.15 8.56
C ASN A 77 -2.48 -4.46 7.74
N PHE A 78 -2.70 -4.33 6.43
CA PHE A 78 -2.70 -5.47 5.50
C PHE A 78 -1.41 -6.32 5.58
N ILE A 79 -0.25 -5.68 5.74
CA ILE A 79 1.05 -6.36 5.79
C ILE A 79 1.20 -7.21 7.05
N ASP A 80 0.71 -6.72 8.19
CA ASP A 80 0.76 -7.47 9.45
C ASP A 80 -0.07 -8.75 9.35
N LEU A 81 -1.28 -8.64 8.78
CA LEU A 81 -2.18 -9.79 8.59
C LEU A 81 -1.61 -10.79 7.59
N LEU A 82 -1.03 -10.30 6.49
CA LEU A 82 -0.39 -11.17 5.50
C LEU A 82 0.83 -11.89 6.10
N ALA A 83 1.65 -11.19 6.89
CA ALA A 83 2.78 -11.80 7.57
C ALA A 83 2.33 -12.94 8.50
N GLN A 84 1.27 -12.74 9.30
CA GLN A 84 0.69 -13.79 10.15
C GLN A 84 0.25 -15.01 9.33
N LEU A 85 -0.41 -14.81 8.18
CA LEU A 85 -0.84 -15.91 7.32
C LEU A 85 0.31 -16.66 6.66
N LEU A 86 1.42 -15.97 6.40
CA LEU A 86 2.63 -16.57 5.84
C LEU A 86 3.50 -17.25 6.91
N GLY A 87 3.17 -17.09 8.19
CA GLY A 87 3.94 -17.62 9.30
C GLY A 87 5.28 -16.90 9.51
N ILE A 88 5.36 -15.61 9.14
CA ILE A 88 6.54 -14.77 9.32
C ILE A 88 6.23 -13.58 10.22
N SER A 89 7.26 -12.93 10.77
CA SER A 89 7.12 -11.65 11.46
C SER A 89 6.82 -10.53 10.45
N SER A 90 6.06 -9.52 10.87
CA SER A 90 5.87 -8.31 10.07
C SER A 90 7.21 -7.64 9.78
N PRO A 91 7.52 -7.32 8.50
CA PRO A 91 8.80 -6.71 8.16
C PRO A 91 9.00 -5.35 8.85
N PRO A 92 10.17 -5.12 9.48
CA PRO A 92 10.46 -3.86 10.15
C PRO A 92 10.57 -2.69 9.17
N PRO A 93 10.34 -1.45 9.61
CA PRO A 93 10.52 -0.28 8.76
C PRO A 93 12.00 -0.05 8.43
N PHE A 94 12.31 0.21 7.16
CA PHE A 94 13.66 0.46 6.66
C PHE A 94 14.36 1.63 7.37
N ALA A 95 13.60 2.69 7.68
CA ALA A 95 14.14 3.92 8.28
C ALA A 95 14.49 3.78 9.78
N ASP A 96 14.06 2.71 10.46
CA ASP A 96 14.46 2.42 11.83
C ASP A 96 15.96 2.05 11.83
N PRO A 97 16.82 2.80 12.57
CA PRO A 97 18.25 2.53 12.62
C PRO A 97 18.61 1.11 13.09
N THR A 98 17.70 0.45 13.80
CA THR A 98 17.89 -0.93 14.25
C THR A 98 17.56 -1.98 13.19
N THR A 99 17.02 -1.59 12.02
CA THR A 99 16.71 -2.49 10.90
C THR A 99 17.99 -2.82 10.12
N SER A 100 18.77 -3.75 10.65
CA SER A 100 20.04 -4.21 10.08
C SER A 100 20.37 -5.62 10.58
N GLY A 101 21.42 -6.24 10.03
CA GLY A 101 21.89 -7.57 10.43
C GLY A 101 20.77 -8.62 10.34
N ASN A 102 20.61 -9.45 11.36
CA ASN A 102 19.61 -10.52 11.35
C ASN A 102 18.16 -10.03 11.24
N ARG A 103 17.88 -8.77 11.58
CA ARG A 103 16.51 -8.23 11.50
C ARG A 103 16.00 -8.07 10.07
N ILE A 104 16.88 -8.02 9.07
CA ILE A 104 16.48 -7.92 7.67
C ILE A 104 16.22 -9.28 7.01
N LEU A 105 16.53 -10.41 7.68
CA LEU A 105 16.40 -11.76 7.13
C LEU A 105 14.94 -12.19 6.90
N GLY A 106 13.98 -11.59 7.56
CA GLY A 106 12.54 -11.81 7.31
C GLY A 106 11.94 -10.85 6.28
N GLY A 107 12.77 -9.98 5.69
CA GLY A 107 12.36 -8.91 4.80
C GLY A 107 12.31 -7.55 5.49
N VAL A 108 12.00 -6.51 4.72
CA VAL A 108 11.98 -5.11 5.16
C VAL A 108 10.81 -4.38 4.51
N ASN A 109 10.20 -3.46 5.25
CA ASN A 109 9.16 -2.58 4.76
C ASN A 109 9.77 -1.21 4.40
N PHE A 110 9.68 -0.83 3.13
CA PHE A 110 10.18 0.43 2.57
C PHE A 110 9.06 1.45 2.34
N ALA A 111 7.80 1.05 2.54
CA ALA A 111 6.65 1.88 2.26
C ALA A 111 6.71 3.21 3.03
N SER A 112 6.19 4.24 2.42
CA SER A 112 6.25 5.58 2.98
C SER A 112 4.97 6.34 2.68
N ALA A 113 4.36 6.90 3.71
CA ALA A 113 3.12 7.66 3.55
C ALA A 113 3.29 8.82 2.58
N ALA A 114 2.23 9.10 1.84
CA ALA A 114 2.16 10.07 0.73
C ALA A 114 2.99 9.70 -0.52
N ALA A 115 3.71 8.58 -0.53
CA ALA A 115 4.47 8.16 -1.70
C ALA A 115 3.57 7.78 -2.88
N GLY A 116 3.98 8.17 -4.08
CA GLY A 116 3.39 7.75 -5.34
C GLY A 116 4.41 7.05 -6.24
N ILE A 117 3.96 6.68 -7.43
CA ILE A 117 4.78 6.16 -8.52
C ILE A 117 5.68 7.26 -9.07
N LEU A 118 5.13 8.48 -9.21
CA LEU A 118 5.87 9.68 -9.59
C LEU A 118 6.57 10.30 -8.37
N ASP A 119 7.78 10.79 -8.57
CA ASP A 119 8.56 11.39 -7.49
C ASP A 119 7.93 12.69 -6.92
N GLU A 120 7.15 13.42 -7.71
CA GLU A 120 6.42 14.59 -7.26
C GLU A 120 5.16 14.28 -6.46
N SER A 121 4.53 13.10 -6.64
CA SER A 121 3.28 12.77 -5.95
C SER A 121 3.44 12.84 -4.44
N GLY A 122 2.55 13.59 -3.78
CA GLY A 122 2.54 13.77 -2.33
C GLY A 122 3.63 14.68 -1.78
N GLN A 123 4.40 15.42 -2.61
CA GLN A 123 5.46 16.33 -2.13
C GLN A 123 4.94 17.44 -1.18
N ASN A 124 3.66 17.78 -1.26
CA ASN A 124 3.00 18.72 -0.36
C ASN A 124 2.97 18.24 1.11
N TYR A 125 3.27 16.97 1.37
CA TYR A 125 3.40 16.40 2.71
C TYR A 125 4.86 16.35 3.22
N GLY A 126 5.79 16.92 2.48
CA GLY A 126 7.21 16.96 2.85
C GLY A 126 7.94 15.66 2.50
N ASP A 127 8.88 15.26 3.37
CA ASP A 127 9.72 14.09 3.13
C ASP A 127 8.92 12.79 3.04
N ARG A 128 9.30 11.96 2.07
CA ARG A 128 8.80 10.61 1.85
C ARG A 128 9.80 9.80 1.02
N PHE A 129 9.76 8.51 1.13
CA PHE A 129 10.44 7.61 0.19
C PHE A 129 9.53 7.39 -1.02
N THR A 130 9.80 8.09 -2.13
CA THR A 130 9.12 7.85 -3.41
C THR A 130 9.35 6.41 -3.88
N MET A 131 8.58 5.89 -4.85
CA MET A 131 8.78 4.53 -5.38
C MET A 131 10.22 4.31 -5.84
N ASN A 132 10.82 5.29 -6.54
CA ASN A 132 12.21 5.23 -6.97
C ASN A 132 13.16 5.10 -5.77
N ARG A 133 12.94 5.87 -4.70
CA ARG A 133 13.75 5.81 -3.49
C ARG A 133 13.58 4.49 -2.74
N GLN A 134 12.38 3.95 -2.70
CA GLN A 134 12.12 2.66 -2.05
C GLN A 134 12.84 1.52 -2.77
N VAL A 135 12.89 1.52 -4.10
CA VAL A 135 13.66 0.54 -4.89
C VAL A 135 15.17 0.68 -4.64
N LEU A 136 15.68 1.91 -4.50
CA LEU A 136 17.08 2.14 -4.11
C LEU A 136 17.38 1.64 -2.69
N ASN A 137 16.49 1.88 -1.74
CA ASN A 137 16.60 1.40 -0.36
C ASN A 137 16.58 -0.13 -0.30
N LEU A 138 15.76 -0.77 -1.12
CA LEU A 138 15.79 -2.23 -1.29
C LEU A 138 17.15 -2.68 -1.80
N GLY A 139 17.74 -2.02 -2.81
CA GLY A 139 19.09 -2.29 -3.30
C GLY A 139 20.15 -2.22 -2.19
N THR A 140 20.04 -1.24 -1.28
CA THR A 140 20.91 -1.12 -0.10
C THR A 140 20.74 -2.33 0.84
N THR A 141 19.49 -2.75 1.10
CA THR A 141 19.21 -3.95 1.92
C THR A 141 19.77 -5.21 1.27
N LEU A 142 19.61 -5.37 -0.05
CA LEU A 142 20.18 -6.51 -0.78
C LEU A 142 21.72 -6.52 -0.73
N SER A 143 22.36 -5.36 -0.71
CA SER A 143 23.82 -5.25 -0.54
C SER A 143 24.27 -5.73 0.84
N GLN A 144 23.49 -5.50 1.90
CA GLN A 144 23.74 -6.08 3.23
C GLN A 144 23.55 -7.60 3.20
N LEU A 145 22.47 -8.11 2.59
CA LEU A 145 22.23 -9.54 2.49
C LEU A 145 23.34 -10.29 1.73
N ARG A 146 23.98 -9.66 0.75
CA ARG A 146 25.16 -10.21 0.03
C ARG A 146 26.36 -10.45 0.94
N THR A 147 26.49 -9.74 2.03
CA THR A 147 27.57 -9.99 3.02
C THR A 147 27.23 -11.11 4.00
N MET A 148 25.95 -11.51 4.06
CA MET A 148 25.44 -12.48 5.04
C MET A 148 25.19 -13.87 4.43
N MET A 149 25.11 -13.97 3.10
CA MET A 149 24.77 -15.20 2.39
C MET A 149 25.73 -15.45 1.23
N SER A 150 25.96 -16.73 0.90
CA SER A 150 26.62 -17.07 -0.34
C SER A 150 25.80 -16.63 -1.55
N PRO A 151 26.44 -16.36 -2.72
CA PRO A 151 25.71 -15.93 -3.92
C PRO A 151 24.56 -16.87 -4.32
N GLN A 152 24.77 -18.18 -4.21
CA GLN A 152 23.74 -19.17 -4.53
C GLN A 152 22.56 -19.11 -3.55
N ASN A 153 22.86 -19.08 -2.25
CA ASN A 153 21.83 -19.00 -1.22
C ASN A 153 21.01 -17.71 -1.34
N LEU A 154 21.68 -16.59 -1.67
CA LEU A 154 20.98 -15.31 -1.89
C LEU A 154 20.06 -15.38 -3.12
N THR A 155 20.50 -15.98 -4.22
CA THR A 155 19.69 -16.16 -5.42
C THR A 155 18.42 -16.95 -5.09
N ASP A 156 18.53 -18.06 -4.42
CA ASP A 156 17.40 -18.90 -4.03
C ASP A 156 16.49 -18.20 -3.01
N TYR A 157 17.08 -17.48 -2.06
CA TYR A 157 16.35 -16.70 -1.07
C TYR A 157 15.50 -15.60 -1.74
N LEU A 158 16.09 -14.81 -2.67
CA LEU A 158 15.36 -13.74 -3.37
C LEU A 158 14.28 -14.29 -4.30
N ALA A 159 14.54 -15.38 -5.03
CA ALA A 159 13.56 -15.98 -5.91
C ALA A 159 12.34 -16.55 -5.16
N ARG A 160 12.50 -16.96 -3.90
CA ARG A 160 11.44 -17.46 -3.04
C ARG A 160 10.76 -16.38 -2.20
N SER A 161 11.40 -15.22 -2.03
CA SER A 161 10.87 -14.09 -1.27
C SER A 161 9.69 -13.44 -1.99
N LEU A 162 8.76 -12.88 -1.19
CA LEU A 162 7.58 -12.18 -1.69
C LEU A 162 7.83 -10.67 -1.70
N VAL A 163 7.45 -10.01 -2.77
CA VAL A 163 7.41 -8.54 -2.87
C VAL A 163 5.96 -8.10 -2.93
N ILE A 164 5.59 -7.13 -2.10
CA ILE A 164 4.28 -6.48 -2.10
C ILE A 164 4.43 -5.04 -2.59
N LEU A 165 3.63 -4.66 -3.58
CA LEU A 165 3.61 -3.29 -4.13
C LEU A 165 2.21 -2.70 -3.99
N VAL A 166 2.12 -1.56 -3.30
CA VAL A 166 0.87 -0.82 -3.06
C VAL A 166 1.10 0.65 -3.40
N PHE A 167 0.80 1.02 -4.66
CA PHE A 167 1.01 2.37 -5.18
C PHE A 167 -0.12 2.81 -6.12
N GLY A 168 -0.19 4.12 -6.37
CA GLY A 168 -1.06 4.74 -7.34
C GLY A 168 -2.09 5.67 -6.72
N SER A 169 -2.56 5.39 -5.50
CA SER A 169 -3.57 6.23 -4.85
C SER A 169 -3.10 7.69 -4.72
N ASN A 170 -1.87 7.91 -4.26
CA ASN A 170 -1.32 9.26 -4.09
C ASN A 170 -1.04 9.98 -5.41
N ASP A 171 -0.77 9.26 -6.49
CA ASP A 171 -0.63 9.86 -7.82
C ASP A 171 -1.94 10.50 -8.28
N TYR A 172 -3.08 9.96 -7.86
CA TYR A 172 -4.38 10.59 -8.13
C TYR A 172 -4.76 11.60 -7.06
N ILE A 173 -4.89 11.22 -5.79
CA ILE A 173 -5.44 12.10 -4.74
C ILE A 173 -4.48 13.20 -4.30
N ASN A 174 -3.18 12.99 -4.38
CA ASN A 174 -2.12 13.92 -3.95
C ASN A 174 -1.22 14.38 -5.12
N ASN A 175 -1.74 14.37 -6.34
CA ASN A 175 -1.16 14.94 -7.53
C ASN A 175 -2.26 15.31 -8.54
N TYR A 176 -2.80 14.36 -9.32
CA TYR A 176 -3.69 14.62 -10.46
C TYR A 176 -4.95 15.40 -10.07
N LEU A 177 -5.57 15.09 -8.96
CA LEU A 177 -6.78 15.72 -8.44
C LEU A 177 -6.51 17.01 -7.62
N MET A 178 -5.27 17.50 -7.65
CA MET A 178 -4.86 18.75 -6.96
C MET A 178 -4.27 19.79 -7.92
N PRO A 179 -5.05 20.31 -8.90
CA PRO A 179 -4.52 21.21 -9.94
C PRO A 179 -3.97 22.53 -9.40
N SER A 180 -4.31 22.92 -8.17
CA SER A 180 -3.74 24.09 -7.50
C SER A 180 -2.31 23.89 -7.03
N LEU A 181 -1.85 22.67 -6.89
CA LEU A 181 -0.51 22.32 -6.42
C LEU A 181 0.34 21.59 -7.47
N TYR A 182 -0.31 20.91 -8.41
CA TYR A 182 0.34 20.09 -9.42
C TYR A 182 -0.20 20.40 -10.81
N SER A 183 0.66 20.39 -11.81
CA SER A 183 0.27 20.66 -13.19
C SER A 183 -0.18 19.41 -13.97
N SER A 184 -0.23 18.24 -13.33
CA SER A 184 -0.46 16.96 -14.02
C SER A 184 -1.78 16.91 -14.77
N SER A 185 -2.90 17.30 -14.13
CA SER A 185 -4.22 17.34 -14.79
C SER A 185 -4.38 18.46 -15.83
N LEU A 186 -3.48 19.44 -15.83
CA LEU A 186 -3.43 20.49 -16.86
C LEU A 186 -2.63 20.04 -18.09
N ARG A 187 -1.71 19.07 -17.92
CA ARG A 187 -0.81 18.59 -18.97
C ARG A 187 -1.28 17.29 -19.62
N TYR A 188 -1.95 16.44 -18.85
CA TYR A 188 -2.32 15.10 -19.27
C TYR A 188 -3.81 14.87 -19.10
N ARG A 189 -4.47 14.35 -20.12
CA ARG A 189 -5.80 13.78 -19.97
C ARG A 189 -5.73 12.50 -19.12
N PRO A 190 -6.83 12.04 -18.50
CA PRO A 190 -6.80 10.88 -17.60
C PRO A 190 -6.11 9.62 -18.18
N PRO A 191 -6.36 9.19 -19.43
CA PRO A 191 -5.65 8.05 -20.01
C PRO A 191 -4.15 8.29 -20.23
N GLU A 192 -3.75 9.52 -20.56
CA GLU A 192 -2.34 9.90 -20.75
C GLU A 192 -1.58 9.87 -19.42
N PHE A 193 -2.22 10.37 -18.35
CA PHE A 193 -1.66 10.29 -17.01
C PHE A 193 -1.52 8.84 -16.52
N ALA A 194 -2.55 8.01 -16.74
CA ALA A 194 -2.47 6.59 -16.44
C ALA A 194 -1.29 5.90 -17.19
N ASN A 195 -1.09 6.21 -18.47
CA ASN A 195 0.01 5.66 -19.26
C ASN A 195 1.39 6.14 -18.76
N LEU A 196 1.51 7.38 -18.29
CA LEU A 196 2.71 7.89 -17.64
C LEU A 196 3.04 7.05 -16.39
N LEU A 197 2.06 6.84 -15.51
CA LEU A 197 2.21 6.01 -14.32
C LEU A 197 2.61 4.57 -14.67
N LEU A 198 1.92 3.95 -15.61
CA LEU A 198 2.18 2.58 -16.05
C LEU A 198 3.60 2.40 -16.61
N SER A 199 4.09 3.38 -17.36
CA SER A 199 5.46 3.35 -17.90
C SER A 199 6.51 3.38 -16.79
N GLN A 200 6.33 4.22 -15.78
CA GLN A 200 7.21 4.28 -14.62
C GLN A 200 7.13 3.00 -13.77
N TYR A 201 5.92 2.49 -13.58
CA TYR A 201 5.70 1.26 -12.81
C TYR A 201 6.37 0.06 -13.49
N ALA A 202 6.15 -0.12 -14.80
CA ALA A 202 6.76 -1.21 -15.56
C ALA A 202 8.29 -1.21 -15.47
N ARG A 203 8.91 -0.02 -15.54
CA ARG A 203 10.36 0.13 -15.35
C ARG A 203 10.81 -0.39 -13.98
N GLN A 204 10.09 -0.05 -12.91
CA GLN A 204 10.44 -0.50 -11.57
C GLN A 204 10.21 -2.01 -11.38
N LEU A 205 9.16 -2.59 -11.99
CA LEU A 205 8.94 -4.02 -11.98
C LEU A 205 10.08 -4.80 -12.64
N LEU A 206 10.59 -4.30 -13.78
CA LEU A 206 11.77 -4.87 -14.44
C LEU A 206 13.04 -4.73 -13.58
N THR A 207 13.18 -3.60 -12.86
CA THR A 207 14.28 -3.41 -11.92
C THR A 207 14.22 -4.45 -10.78
N LEU A 208 13.05 -4.68 -10.19
CA LEU A 208 12.88 -5.70 -9.15
C LEU A 208 13.23 -7.11 -9.65
N TYR A 209 12.83 -7.43 -10.87
CA TYR A 209 13.20 -8.70 -11.51
C TYR A 209 14.72 -8.81 -11.70
N SER A 210 15.39 -7.76 -12.16
CA SER A 210 16.85 -7.72 -12.35
C SER A 210 17.62 -7.86 -11.03
N LEU A 211 17.02 -7.45 -9.92
CA LEU A 211 17.56 -7.63 -8.57
C LEU A 211 17.43 -9.09 -8.04
N GLY A 212 16.80 -9.98 -8.80
CA GLY A 212 16.66 -11.39 -8.43
C GLY A 212 15.30 -11.77 -7.83
N LEU A 213 14.40 -10.82 -7.63
CA LEU A 213 13.05 -11.06 -7.10
C LEU A 213 12.15 -11.69 -8.16
N ARG A 214 11.33 -12.67 -7.76
CA ARG A 214 10.53 -13.47 -8.69
C ARG A 214 9.05 -13.55 -8.34
N LYS A 215 8.65 -13.30 -7.09
CA LYS A 215 7.26 -13.38 -6.64
C LYS A 215 6.80 -11.98 -6.24
N ILE A 216 5.94 -11.38 -7.05
CA ILE A 216 5.56 -9.97 -6.91
C ILE A 216 4.04 -9.85 -6.94
N TYR A 217 3.47 -9.34 -5.85
CA TYR A 217 2.06 -9.00 -5.74
C TYR A 217 1.87 -7.49 -5.88
N ILE A 218 0.99 -7.08 -6.79
CA ILE A 218 0.73 -5.68 -7.13
C ILE A 218 -0.75 -5.39 -6.91
N THR A 219 -1.08 -4.40 -6.11
CA THR A 219 -2.47 -3.97 -5.94
C THR A 219 -2.89 -3.01 -7.05
N GLY A 220 -4.13 -3.12 -7.49
CA GLY A 220 -4.80 -2.01 -8.17
C GLY A 220 -5.15 -0.88 -7.17
N VAL A 221 -5.54 0.27 -7.69
CA VAL A 221 -6.05 1.39 -6.90
C VAL A 221 -7.51 1.12 -6.56
N ALA A 222 -7.88 1.29 -5.30
CA ALA A 222 -9.25 1.19 -4.79
C ALA A 222 -10.15 2.31 -5.36
N PRO A 223 -11.49 2.26 -5.21
CA PRO A 223 -12.40 3.29 -5.72
C PRO A 223 -12.24 4.61 -4.93
N LEU A 224 -11.27 5.42 -5.33
CA LEU A 224 -10.88 6.67 -4.65
C LEU A 224 -12.03 7.69 -4.58
N GLY A 225 -12.94 7.69 -5.54
CA GLY A 225 -14.15 8.52 -5.49
C GLY A 225 -15.09 8.18 -4.34
N CYS A 226 -14.88 7.05 -3.67
CA CYS A 226 -15.68 6.61 -2.52
C CYS A 226 -15.05 6.96 -1.17
N ILE A 227 -13.81 7.44 -1.13
CA ILE A 227 -13.19 7.82 0.15
C ILE A 227 -13.86 9.06 0.74
N PRO A 228 -13.93 9.17 2.07
CA PRO A 228 -14.64 10.28 2.74
C PRO A 228 -14.21 11.66 2.27
N ASN A 229 -12.93 11.87 2.02
CA ASN A 229 -12.41 13.16 1.52
C ASN A 229 -13.01 13.53 0.15
N GLN A 230 -13.04 12.59 -0.81
CA GLN A 230 -13.59 12.87 -2.14
C GLN A 230 -15.09 13.12 -2.08
N ARG A 231 -15.82 12.33 -1.31
CA ARG A 231 -17.27 12.55 -1.08
C ARG A 231 -17.57 13.90 -0.45
N ALA A 232 -16.70 14.37 0.44
CA ALA A 232 -16.86 15.63 1.17
C ALA A 232 -16.54 16.87 0.35
N THR A 233 -15.65 16.75 -0.63
CA THR A 233 -15.18 17.89 -1.46
C THR A 233 -15.87 17.98 -2.80
N SER A 234 -16.67 16.96 -3.18
CA SER A 234 -17.40 16.94 -4.44
C SER A 234 -18.72 17.72 -4.37
N VAL A 235 -19.15 18.23 -5.52
CA VAL A 235 -20.46 18.92 -5.71
C VAL A 235 -21.61 17.89 -5.90
N GLY A 236 -21.35 16.60 -5.69
CA GLY A 236 -22.33 15.53 -5.87
C GLY A 236 -23.33 15.37 -4.71
N PRO A 237 -24.35 14.50 -4.87
CA PRO A 237 -25.27 14.20 -3.79
C PRO A 237 -24.55 13.64 -2.56
N PRO A 238 -24.90 14.06 -1.34
CA PRO A 238 -24.27 13.57 -0.12
C PRO A 238 -24.28 12.04 -0.01
N GLY A 239 -23.19 11.47 0.47
CA GLY A 239 -23.08 10.02 0.73
C GLY A 239 -22.83 9.14 -0.51
N ARG A 240 -22.79 9.70 -1.73
CA ARG A 240 -22.45 8.95 -2.95
C ARG A 240 -20.97 9.06 -3.29
N CYS A 241 -20.44 8.04 -3.96
CA CYS A 241 -19.10 8.10 -4.54
C CYS A 241 -19.06 9.14 -5.67
N VAL A 242 -17.88 9.70 -5.92
CA VAL A 242 -17.61 10.60 -7.04
C VAL A 242 -17.25 9.75 -8.25
N ASP A 243 -18.25 9.44 -9.07
CA ASP A 243 -18.10 8.51 -10.21
C ASP A 243 -16.98 8.96 -11.17
N ALA A 244 -16.90 10.26 -11.48
CA ALA A 244 -15.83 10.80 -12.34
C ALA A 244 -14.42 10.51 -11.81
N VAL A 245 -14.22 10.47 -10.48
CA VAL A 245 -12.93 10.07 -9.90
C VAL A 245 -12.69 8.57 -10.06
N ASN A 246 -13.71 7.75 -9.95
CA ASN A 246 -13.57 6.30 -10.13
C ASN A 246 -13.32 5.93 -11.61
N GLU A 247 -13.93 6.63 -12.54
CA GLU A 247 -13.77 6.42 -13.99
C GLU A 247 -12.31 6.62 -14.44
N ILE A 248 -11.63 7.66 -13.96
CA ILE A 248 -10.24 7.92 -14.35
C ILE A 248 -9.25 6.85 -13.90
N LEU A 249 -9.60 6.02 -12.92
CA LEU A 249 -8.77 4.92 -12.41
C LEU A 249 -8.81 3.68 -13.32
N GLY A 250 -9.84 3.57 -14.16
CA GLY A 250 -10.08 2.37 -14.96
C GLY A 250 -8.91 2.02 -15.87
N THR A 251 -8.38 3.00 -16.60
CA THR A 251 -7.24 2.81 -17.51
C THR A 251 -6.00 2.34 -16.77
N PHE A 252 -5.72 2.90 -15.59
CA PHE A 252 -4.57 2.52 -14.79
C PHE A 252 -4.70 1.08 -14.25
N ASN A 253 -5.84 0.73 -13.66
CA ASN A 253 -6.06 -0.61 -13.11
C ASN A 253 -6.04 -1.70 -14.20
N GLN A 254 -6.64 -1.44 -15.36
CA GLN A 254 -6.56 -2.33 -16.51
C GLN A 254 -5.12 -2.45 -17.04
N GLY A 255 -4.41 -1.33 -17.09
CA GLY A 255 -3.02 -1.27 -17.52
C GLY A 255 -2.09 -2.09 -16.62
N ILE A 256 -2.23 -2.02 -15.29
CA ILE A 256 -1.47 -2.87 -14.36
C ILE A 256 -1.74 -4.35 -14.63
N LYS A 257 -3.01 -4.74 -14.79
CA LYS A 257 -3.35 -6.13 -15.11
C LYS A 257 -2.68 -6.58 -16.40
N SER A 258 -2.71 -5.75 -17.45
CA SER A 258 -2.05 -6.03 -18.73
C SER A 258 -0.51 -6.16 -18.58
N ILE A 259 0.12 -5.30 -17.76
CA ILE A 259 1.56 -5.40 -17.46
C ILE A 259 1.87 -6.72 -16.75
N VAL A 260 1.09 -7.10 -15.76
CA VAL A 260 1.24 -8.38 -15.03
C VAL A 260 1.19 -9.56 -16.00
N ASP A 261 0.18 -9.59 -16.88
CA ASP A 261 0.03 -10.67 -17.88
C ASP A 261 1.24 -10.72 -18.84
N GLN A 262 1.72 -9.57 -19.31
CA GLN A 262 2.88 -9.47 -20.20
C GLN A 262 4.18 -9.89 -19.50
N LEU A 263 4.41 -9.49 -18.25
CA LEU A 263 5.62 -9.84 -17.51
C LEU A 263 5.67 -11.34 -17.19
N ASN A 264 4.54 -11.94 -16.84
CA ASN A 264 4.44 -13.38 -16.63
C ASN A 264 4.77 -14.19 -17.89
N GLN A 265 4.42 -13.67 -19.09
CA GLN A 265 4.74 -14.33 -20.36
C GLN A 265 6.20 -14.16 -20.77
N ARG A 266 6.84 -13.03 -20.44
CA ARG A 266 8.15 -12.64 -20.96
C ARG A 266 9.32 -12.92 -20.04
N LEU A 267 9.08 -13.01 -18.72
CA LEU A 267 10.13 -13.11 -17.72
C LEU A 267 10.20 -14.51 -17.10
N PRO A 268 11.22 -15.32 -17.45
CA PRO A 268 11.35 -16.68 -16.97
C PRO A 268 11.40 -16.75 -15.42
N GLY A 269 10.61 -17.68 -14.86
CA GLY A 269 10.57 -17.92 -13.42
C GLY A 269 9.91 -16.82 -12.58
N ALA A 270 9.41 -15.75 -13.20
CA ALA A 270 8.68 -14.71 -12.49
C ALA A 270 7.20 -15.10 -12.29
N ILE A 271 6.65 -14.70 -11.15
CA ILE A 271 5.23 -14.82 -10.81
C ILE A 271 4.77 -13.44 -10.36
N TYR A 272 4.08 -12.75 -11.25
CA TYR A 272 3.41 -11.49 -10.94
C TYR A 272 1.93 -11.75 -10.73
N VAL A 273 1.37 -11.18 -9.66
CA VAL A 273 -0.04 -11.35 -9.30
C VAL A 273 -0.70 -9.98 -9.17
N TYR A 274 -1.79 -9.77 -9.87
CA TYR A 274 -2.61 -8.58 -9.74
C TYR A 274 -3.67 -8.75 -8.64
N GLY A 275 -3.65 -7.87 -7.65
CA GLY A 275 -4.69 -7.77 -6.62
C GLY A 275 -5.80 -6.81 -7.05
N ASN A 276 -7.01 -7.32 -7.27
CA ASN A 276 -8.17 -6.51 -7.63
C ASN A 276 -8.73 -5.75 -6.42
N THR A 277 -7.98 -4.77 -5.94
CA THR A 277 -8.38 -3.94 -4.80
C THR A 277 -9.65 -3.13 -5.11
N TYR A 278 -9.79 -2.65 -6.37
CA TYR A 278 -10.99 -1.93 -6.79
C TYR A 278 -12.26 -2.75 -6.61
N GLY A 279 -12.26 -4.01 -7.08
CA GLY A 279 -13.41 -4.90 -6.92
C GLY A 279 -13.67 -5.26 -5.47
N ALA A 280 -12.62 -5.62 -4.71
CA ALA A 280 -12.77 -6.01 -3.32
C ALA A 280 -13.36 -4.90 -2.43
N PHE A 281 -12.91 -3.65 -2.61
CA PHE A 281 -13.49 -2.51 -1.92
C PHE A 281 -14.89 -2.15 -2.45
N GLY A 282 -15.13 -2.32 -3.76
CA GLY A 282 -16.46 -2.18 -4.35
C GLY A 282 -17.48 -3.11 -3.69
N ASP A 283 -17.12 -4.37 -3.50
CA ASP A 283 -17.97 -5.37 -2.84
C ASP A 283 -18.28 -4.98 -1.38
N MET A 284 -17.27 -4.50 -0.64
CA MET A 284 -17.46 -4.00 0.74
C MET A 284 -18.37 -2.78 0.81
N LEU A 285 -18.24 -1.85 -0.13
CA LEU A 285 -19.06 -0.65 -0.21
C LEU A 285 -20.52 -0.95 -0.60
N ASN A 286 -20.71 -1.94 -1.47
CA ASN A 286 -22.04 -2.32 -1.96
C ASN A 286 -22.81 -3.23 -0.97
N ASN A 287 -22.10 -4.01 -0.16
CA ASN A 287 -22.69 -4.88 0.85
C ASN A 287 -21.96 -4.81 2.19
N PRO A 288 -21.91 -3.64 2.84
CA PRO A 288 -21.09 -3.42 4.01
C PRO A 288 -21.42 -4.34 5.19
N ALA A 289 -22.69 -4.68 5.39
CA ALA A 289 -23.11 -5.53 6.49
C ALA A 289 -22.52 -6.95 6.40
N ALA A 290 -22.32 -7.49 5.19
CA ALA A 290 -21.67 -8.79 5.00
C ALA A 290 -20.20 -8.78 5.44
N PHE A 291 -19.57 -7.61 5.47
CA PHE A 291 -18.20 -7.39 5.92
C PHE A 291 -18.10 -6.82 7.34
N GLY A 292 -19.22 -6.70 8.05
CA GLY A 292 -19.26 -6.21 9.43
C GLY A 292 -19.19 -4.70 9.57
N PHE A 293 -19.40 -3.94 8.48
CA PHE A 293 -19.45 -2.48 8.51
C PHE A 293 -20.88 -1.96 8.59
N SER A 294 -21.11 -0.97 9.45
CA SER A 294 -22.39 -0.27 9.58
C SER A 294 -22.37 1.12 8.90
N VAL A 295 -21.18 1.68 8.67
CA VAL A 295 -20.98 3.00 8.08
C VAL A 295 -19.85 2.92 7.07
N VAL A 296 -20.11 3.34 5.81
CA VAL A 296 -19.14 3.36 4.70
C VAL A 296 -19.19 4.66 3.89
N ASP A 297 -19.97 5.64 4.35
CA ASP A 297 -20.26 6.87 3.60
C ASP A 297 -19.63 8.13 4.20
N ARG A 298 -19.00 8.03 5.36
CA ARG A 298 -18.40 9.17 6.07
C ARG A 298 -17.17 8.76 6.87
N ALA A 299 -16.32 9.74 7.16
CA ALA A 299 -15.15 9.54 8.01
C ALA A 299 -15.56 9.30 9.47
N CYS A 300 -14.75 8.52 10.20
CA CYS A 300 -14.91 8.36 11.64
C CYS A 300 -14.37 9.58 12.42
N CYS A 301 -13.55 10.43 11.81
CA CYS A 301 -12.92 11.60 12.40
C CYS A 301 -13.08 12.82 11.50
N GLY A 302 -13.27 14.01 12.12
CA GLY A 302 -13.37 15.28 11.42
C GLY A 302 -14.71 15.52 10.74
N THR A 303 -14.94 16.78 10.36
CA THR A 303 -16.12 17.19 9.58
C THR A 303 -15.72 17.46 8.14
N ALA A 304 -16.56 17.04 7.22
CA ALA A 304 -16.35 17.07 5.77
C ALA A 304 -15.97 18.46 5.19
N LEU A 305 -16.21 19.56 5.89
CA LEU A 305 -16.13 20.91 5.36
C LEU A 305 -14.97 21.76 5.92
N SER A 306 -14.14 21.24 6.83
CA SER A 306 -13.08 22.05 7.45
C SER A 306 -11.69 21.71 6.92
N VAL A 307 -10.80 22.73 6.90
CA VAL A 307 -9.35 22.55 6.74
C VAL A 307 -8.80 21.54 7.76
N LEU A 308 -9.50 21.37 8.90
CA LEU A 308 -9.28 20.35 9.91
C LEU A 308 -9.59 18.93 9.41
N ALA A 309 -10.53 18.73 8.49
CA ALA A 309 -10.77 17.41 7.87
C ALA A 309 -9.57 16.96 7.03
N ARG A 310 -8.87 17.88 6.36
CA ARG A 310 -7.59 17.57 5.70
C ARG A 310 -6.49 17.24 6.71
N ARG A 311 -6.52 17.81 7.91
CA ARG A 311 -5.63 17.48 9.02
C ARG A 311 -6.05 16.19 9.73
N ALA A 312 -7.31 15.77 9.66
CA ALA A 312 -7.77 14.49 10.24
C ALA A 312 -7.16 13.26 9.55
N PHE A 313 -6.69 13.39 8.31
CA PHE A 313 -5.88 12.35 7.68
C PHE A 313 -4.46 12.26 8.24
N TYR A 314 -3.92 13.38 8.76
CA TYR A 314 -2.54 13.51 9.21
C TYR A 314 -2.38 14.35 10.48
N GLY A 315 -3.49 14.80 11.10
CA GLY A 315 -3.53 15.61 12.30
C GLY A 315 -4.24 14.93 13.49
N PRO A 316 -4.12 15.44 14.73
CA PRO A 316 -4.75 14.84 15.88
C PRO A 316 -6.27 14.80 15.68
N PRO A 317 -6.91 13.62 15.75
CA PRO A 317 -8.36 13.51 15.68
C PRO A 317 -8.97 14.05 16.97
N ILE A 318 -9.77 15.09 16.83
CA ILE A 318 -10.38 15.75 17.98
C ILE A 318 -11.57 14.94 18.54
N ASP A 319 -12.22 14.10 17.69
CA ASP A 319 -13.49 13.46 18.02
C ASP A 319 -13.56 11.94 17.74
N ALA A 320 -12.41 11.24 17.63
CA ALA A 320 -12.38 9.85 17.18
C ALA A 320 -12.43 8.79 18.28
N TYR A 321 -12.49 9.16 19.53
CA TYR A 321 -12.54 8.19 20.63
C TYR A 321 -14.01 7.97 21.06
N PRO A 322 -14.53 6.74 21.06
CA PRO A 322 -13.95 5.41 20.87
C PRO A 322 -14.18 4.77 19.47
N VAL A 323 -14.10 5.51 18.40
CA VAL A 323 -14.50 5.08 17.06
C VAL A 323 -13.42 4.25 16.37
N ASN A 324 -13.82 3.20 15.66
CA ASN A 324 -12.92 2.24 15.04
C ASN A 324 -12.29 2.78 13.74
N ILE A 325 -11.00 3.11 13.78
CA ILE A 325 -10.21 3.59 12.63
C ILE A 325 -10.04 2.54 11.53
N GLN A 326 -10.29 1.24 11.80
CA GLN A 326 -10.29 0.22 10.74
C GLN A 326 -11.24 0.59 9.59
N GLN A 327 -12.29 1.33 9.88
CA GLN A 327 -13.17 1.90 8.86
C GLN A 327 -12.49 3.00 8.01
N MET A 328 -11.46 3.67 8.55
CA MET A 328 -10.67 4.64 7.78
C MET A 328 -9.65 3.96 6.86
N THR A 329 -8.98 2.91 7.32
CA THR A 329 -7.92 2.24 6.57
C THR A 329 -8.45 1.50 5.34
N LEU A 330 -9.73 1.11 5.36
CA LEU A 330 -10.40 0.46 4.22
C LEU A 330 -10.87 1.47 3.15
N LEU A 331 -10.89 2.77 3.46
CA LEU A 331 -11.42 3.82 2.59
C LEU A 331 -10.36 4.89 2.23
N HIS A 332 -9.08 4.63 2.53
CA HIS A 332 -7.92 5.43 2.09
C HIS A 332 -7.34 4.91 0.80
#